data_8041c35013cf6070d547482d2e3e718c
#
_entry.id   8041c35013cf6070d547482d2e3e718c
#
_cell.length_a   1.000
_cell.length_b   1.000
_cell.length_c   1.000
_cell.angle_alpha   90.00
_cell.angle_beta   90.00
_cell.angle_gamma   90.00
#
_symmetry.space_group_name_H-M   'P 1'
#
loop_
_entity.id
_entity.type
_entity.pdbx_description
1 polymer ?
#
loop_
_entity_poly.entity_id
_entity_poly.type
_entity_poly.pdbx_seq_one_letter_code
_entity_poly.pdbx_strand_id
1 'polypeptide(L)'
;MSKKKLCTKAFIFVAILFFLFGGLTVLVQLLLPHLRDVFGLNYTRMGLIVFFFFLPYLLFSIPAGYILTRTGYQRGIILGLALIALGALLFHPAADERSFSLFMAAIFVLGSGITFLQVAINPYVAVLGSETTTPSRLTFSQAFNALGTTFAPIAAAVYLLKDEVKNAAEINHLDYIDRSIYLQAEALAIQIPSLYIALGAIILALIFSVTKLPYVNLTTEEEINKESCLYLLKKSSLLLGAIGIFVYVGAEVVIGSFAVNYFVEINIAKEILESPTMSALLIGLGKVLGSDLTSADPKAIVAIFLTFYWGNAMIGRFIGAYLTKVFAPAKVLMLSSSIVILLILISINADGLLSMWSLLFIGLFNSIMFPTIFALSSEGLGEMKTQASAILCTMIVGGGFIPLLYGFFTDYVGFRMAFFILILCYGYILFFGFYKTNR
;
A
#
# COMPACT_ATOMS: atom_id res chain seq x y z
N MET A 1 -22.71 9.17 -28.33
CA MET A 1 -22.84 8.45 -27.04
C MET A 1 -23.26 9.48 -25.99
N SER A 2 -24.26 9.21 -25.14
CA SER A 2 -24.70 10.17 -24.11
C SER A 2 -23.58 10.45 -23.11
N LYS A 3 -23.43 11.69 -22.63
CA LYS A 3 -22.42 12.12 -21.64
C LYS A 3 -22.41 11.19 -20.42
N LYS A 4 -23.58 10.73 -19.96
CA LYS A 4 -23.76 9.77 -18.86
C LYS A 4 -23.12 8.41 -19.14
N LYS A 5 -23.29 7.83 -20.35
CA LYS A 5 -22.66 6.56 -20.74
C LYS A 5 -21.13 6.67 -20.81
N LEU A 6 -20.61 7.82 -21.23
CA LEU A 6 -19.17 8.08 -21.32
C LEU A 6 -18.53 8.17 -19.92
N CYS A 7 -19.19 8.88 -18.99
CA CYS A 7 -18.74 8.95 -17.59
C CYS A 7 -18.77 7.59 -16.88
N THR A 8 -19.79 6.76 -17.12
CA THR A 8 -19.86 5.41 -16.55
C THR A 8 -18.72 4.52 -17.05
N LYS A 9 -18.40 4.56 -18.36
CA LYS A 9 -17.27 3.81 -18.92
C LYS A 9 -15.94 4.27 -18.31
N ALA A 10 -15.71 5.59 -18.24
CA ALA A 10 -14.51 6.15 -17.62
C ALA A 10 -14.35 5.68 -16.17
N PHE A 11 -15.46 5.65 -15.41
CA PHE A 11 -15.46 5.19 -14.03
C PHE A 11 -15.07 3.71 -13.90
N ILE A 12 -15.55 2.83 -14.78
CA ILE A 12 -15.17 1.40 -14.80
C ILE A 12 -13.66 1.25 -15.03
N PHE A 13 -13.09 1.96 -16.00
CA PHE A 13 -11.66 1.92 -16.25
C PHE A 13 -10.85 2.41 -15.05
N VAL A 14 -11.28 3.48 -14.41
CA VAL A 14 -10.62 4.00 -13.20
C VAL A 14 -10.71 2.99 -12.05
N ALA A 15 -11.84 2.30 -11.87
CA ALA A 15 -11.99 1.25 -10.87
C ALA A 15 -10.98 0.10 -11.09
N ILE A 16 -10.77 -0.31 -12.36
CA ILE A 16 -9.74 -1.30 -12.73
C ILE A 16 -8.33 -0.81 -12.36
N LEU A 17 -8.04 0.48 -12.61
CA LEU A 17 -6.73 1.06 -12.23
C LEU A 17 -6.53 1.08 -10.72
N PHE A 18 -7.57 1.40 -9.93
CA PHE A 18 -7.49 1.33 -8.48
C PHE A 18 -7.26 -0.09 -7.98
N PHE A 19 -7.93 -1.07 -8.57
CA PHE A 19 -7.72 -2.49 -8.27
C PHE A 19 -6.27 -2.91 -8.56
N LEU A 20 -5.77 -2.61 -9.75
CA LEU A 20 -4.38 -2.89 -10.13
C LEU A 20 -3.39 -2.23 -9.17
N PHE A 21 -3.59 -0.94 -8.90
CA PHE A 21 -2.73 -0.19 -7.99
C PHE A 21 -2.67 -0.81 -6.59
N GLY A 22 -3.84 -1.16 -6.01
CA GLY A 22 -3.90 -1.81 -4.70
C GLY A 22 -3.15 -3.15 -4.70
N GLY A 23 -3.39 -3.98 -5.71
CA GLY A 23 -2.70 -5.25 -5.89
C GLY A 23 -1.19 -5.11 -5.98
N LEU A 24 -0.70 -4.18 -6.81
CA LEU A 24 0.74 -3.94 -6.99
C LEU A 24 1.44 -3.47 -5.72
N THR A 25 0.81 -2.56 -4.96
CA THR A 25 1.38 -2.05 -3.71
C THR A 25 1.59 -3.19 -2.70
N VAL A 26 0.61 -4.07 -2.54
CA VAL A 26 0.70 -5.18 -1.59
C VAL A 26 1.63 -6.28 -2.11
N LEU A 27 1.65 -6.57 -3.41
CA LEU A 27 2.58 -7.54 -3.97
C LEU A 27 4.05 -7.15 -3.71
N VAL A 28 4.40 -5.86 -3.84
CA VAL A 28 5.74 -5.39 -3.47
C VAL A 28 6.03 -5.64 -1.99
N GLN A 29 5.07 -5.38 -1.10
CA GLN A 29 5.24 -5.64 0.33
C GLN A 29 5.42 -7.13 0.64
N LEU A 30 4.68 -8.00 -0.04
CA LEU A 30 4.78 -9.46 0.14
C LEU A 30 6.09 -10.05 -0.40
N LEU A 31 6.75 -9.40 -1.37
CA LEU A 31 8.06 -9.80 -1.85
C LEU A 31 9.19 -9.50 -0.85
N LEU A 32 8.99 -8.61 0.12
CA LEU A 32 10.04 -8.20 1.05
C LEU A 32 10.64 -9.36 1.89
N PRO A 33 9.84 -10.24 2.52
CA PRO A 33 10.38 -11.38 3.24
C PRO A 33 11.19 -12.31 2.34
N HIS A 34 10.75 -12.49 1.08
CA HIS A 34 11.43 -13.31 0.09
C HIS A 34 12.77 -12.69 -0.34
N LEU A 35 12.79 -11.41 -0.69
CA LEU A 35 14.03 -10.70 -1.02
C LEU A 35 15.01 -10.66 0.15
N ARG A 36 14.51 -10.60 1.39
CA ARG A 36 15.35 -10.68 2.59
C ARG A 36 16.19 -11.94 2.61
N ASP A 37 15.58 -13.09 2.29
CA ASP A 37 16.27 -14.37 2.35
C ASP A 37 17.22 -14.56 1.16
N VAL A 38 16.79 -14.19 -0.05
CA VAL A 38 17.61 -14.27 -1.27
C VAL A 38 18.90 -13.46 -1.16
N PHE A 39 18.82 -12.26 -0.53
CA PHE A 39 19.95 -11.33 -0.41
C PHE A 39 20.58 -11.28 0.98
N GLY A 40 20.07 -12.06 1.94
CA GLY A 40 20.55 -12.03 3.33
C GLY A 40 20.41 -10.64 3.98
N LEU A 41 19.25 -9.98 3.74
CA LEU A 41 19.05 -8.61 4.20
C LEU A 41 18.65 -8.55 5.67
N ASN A 42 19.14 -7.53 6.38
CA ASN A 42 18.60 -7.13 7.67
C ASN A 42 17.32 -6.29 7.50
N TYR A 43 16.61 -6.02 8.60
CA TYR A 43 15.35 -5.28 8.56
C TYR A 43 15.52 -3.82 8.10
N THR A 44 16.65 -3.20 8.38
CA THR A 44 17.02 -1.87 7.85
C THR A 44 17.02 -1.86 6.31
N ARG A 45 17.67 -2.87 5.70
CA ARG A 45 17.71 -2.99 4.22
C ARG A 45 16.33 -3.33 3.64
N MET A 46 15.51 -4.08 4.34
CA MET A 46 14.10 -4.26 3.97
C MET A 46 13.35 -2.93 3.95
N GLY A 47 13.50 -2.13 5.00
CA GLY A 47 12.95 -0.77 5.06
C GLY A 47 13.44 0.12 3.92
N LEU A 48 14.72 -0.04 3.50
CA LEU A 48 15.28 0.68 2.36
C LEU A 48 14.59 0.32 1.03
N ILE A 49 14.23 -0.94 0.82
CA ILE A 49 13.44 -1.37 -0.35
C ILE A 49 12.10 -0.64 -0.38
N VAL A 50 11.39 -0.64 0.75
CA VAL A 50 10.11 0.08 0.89
C VAL A 50 10.30 1.58 0.67
N PHE A 51 11.36 2.17 1.21
CA PHE A 51 11.70 3.57 1.00
C PHE A 51 11.86 3.91 -0.50
N PHE A 52 12.59 3.09 -1.26
CA PHE A 52 12.78 3.31 -2.70
C PHE A 52 11.47 3.18 -3.49
N PHE A 53 10.54 2.35 -3.04
CA PHE A 53 9.20 2.26 -3.64
C PHE A 53 8.37 3.53 -3.42
N PHE A 54 8.48 4.16 -2.26
CA PHE A 54 7.72 5.37 -1.91
C PHE A 54 8.46 6.69 -2.22
N LEU A 55 9.76 6.66 -2.42
CA LEU A 55 10.57 7.85 -2.76
C LEU A 55 10.05 8.62 -3.98
N PRO A 56 9.56 7.96 -5.05
CA PRO A 56 8.94 8.64 -6.18
C PRO A 56 7.79 9.58 -5.82
N TYR A 57 7.03 9.32 -4.76
CA TYR A 57 5.98 10.23 -4.33
C TYR A 57 6.55 11.60 -3.92
N LEU A 58 7.70 11.61 -3.26
CA LEU A 58 8.38 12.85 -2.91
C LEU A 58 8.93 13.56 -4.16
N LEU A 59 9.54 12.83 -5.07
CA LEU A 59 10.26 13.39 -6.21
C LEU A 59 9.33 13.77 -7.37
N PHE A 60 8.31 12.96 -7.63
CA PHE A 60 7.52 13.05 -8.85
C PHE A 60 6.07 13.49 -8.68
N SER A 61 5.51 13.60 -7.46
CA SER A 61 4.09 14.02 -7.31
C SER A 61 3.84 15.43 -7.84
N ILE A 62 4.71 16.39 -7.52
CA ILE A 62 4.60 17.77 -8.01
C ILE A 62 4.90 17.85 -9.52
N PRO A 63 6.02 17.29 -10.03
CA PRO A 63 6.27 17.22 -11.47
C PRO A 63 5.17 16.50 -12.26
N ALA A 64 4.63 15.41 -11.74
CA ALA A 64 3.52 14.69 -12.36
C ALA A 64 2.28 15.60 -12.49
N GLY A 65 1.92 16.32 -11.43
CA GLY A 65 0.83 17.29 -11.45
C GLY A 65 1.02 18.33 -12.56
N TYR A 66 2.23 18.87 -12.70
CA TYR A 66 2.57 19.83 -13.75
C TYR A 66 2.47 19.22 -15.17
N ILE A 67 2.94 17.99 -15.36
CA ILE A 67 2.80 17.27 -16.64
C ILE A 67 1.33 17.07 -16.97
N LEU A 68 0.52 16.68 -15.98
CA LEU A 68 -0.91 16.43 -16.14
C LEU A 68 -1.68 17.68 -16.56
N THR A 69 -1.35 18.86 -16.03
CA THR A 69 -2.01 20.11 -16.44
C THR A 69 -1.79 20.44 -17.91
N ARG A 70 -0.64 20.06 -18.47
CA ARG A 70 -0.30 20.27 -19.89
C ARG A 70 -0.78 19.16 -20.81
N THR A 71 -0.76 17.92 -20.37
CA THR A 71 -1.01 16.76 -21.24
C THR A 71 -2.39 16.11 -21.03
N GLY A 72 -3.06 16.44 -19.94
CA GLY A 72 -4.33 15.86 -19.53
C GLY A 72 -4.18 14.50 -18.78
N TYR A 73 -5.24 14.12 -18.07
CA TYR A 73 -5.27 12.93 -17.24
C TYR A 73 -4.99 11.63 -18.00
N GLN A 74 -5.54 11.49 -19.21
CA GLN A 74 -5.38 10.27 -20.01
C GLN A 74 -3.92 9.97 -20.34
N ARG A 75 -3.15 10.98 -20.78
CA ARG A 75 -1.72 10.82 -21.08
C ARG A 75 -0.90 10.53 -19.82
N GLY A 76 -1.27 11.15 -18.70
CA GLY A 76 -0.63 10.85 -17.41
C GLY A 76 -0.86 9.41 -16.94
N ILE A 77 -2.07 8.87 -17.13
CA ILE A 77 -2.40 7.45 -16.86
C ILE A 77 -1.55 6.53 -17.75
N ILE A 78 -1.47 6.82 -19.06
CA ILE A 78 -0.66 6.02 -20.01
C ILE A 78 0.82 6.05 -19.61
N LEU A 79 1.36 7.22 -19.25
CA LEU A 79 2.74 7.35 -18.80
C LEU A 79 2.99 6.55 -17.51
N GLY A 80 2.07 6.63 -16.54
CA GLY A 80 2.15 5.85 -15.30
C GLY A 80 2.16 4.35 -15.58
N LEU A 81 1.27 3.85 -16.44
CA LEU A 81 1.22 2.45 -16.84
C LEU A 81 2.48 2.01 -17.60
N ALA A 82 3.04 2.86 -18.47
CA ALA A 82 4.29 2.58 -19.17
C ALA A 82 5.48 2.46 -18.20
N LEU A 83 5.56 3.32 -17.19
CA LEU A 83 6.58 3.23 -16.14
C LEU A 83 6.40 1.99 -15.26
N ILE A 84 5.16 1.60 -14.92
CA ILE A 84 4.87 0.34 -14.23
C ILE A 84 5.38 -0.85 -15.05
N ALA A 85 5.07 -0.88 -16.34
CA ALA A 85 5.52 -1.95 -17.24
C ALA A 85 7.05 -2.00 -17.32
N LEU A 86 7.72 -0.86 -17.47
CA LEU A 86 9.18 -0.77 -17.50
C LEU A 86 9.79 -1.26 -16.19
N GLY A 87 9.29 -0.80 -15.04
CA GLY A 87 9.75 -1.25 -13.72
C GLY A 87 9.58 -2.75 -13.52
N ALA A 88 8.43 -3.30 -13.95
CA ALA A 88 8.17 -4.73 -13.90
C ALA A 88 9.11 -5.55 -14.81
N LEU A 89 9.43 -5.06 -16.01
CA LEU A 89 10.39 -5.71 -16.91
C LEU A 89 11.83 -5.66 -16.37
N LEU A 90 12.21 -4.63 -15.62
CA LEU A 90 13.54 -4.52 -15.01
C LEU A 90 13.78 -5.58 -13.92
N PHE A 91 12.74 -6.21 -13.36
CA PHE A 91 12.94 -7.36 -12.47
C PHE A 91 13.57 -8.56 -13.19
N HIS A 92 13.42 -8.67 -14.50
CA HIS A 92 13.98 -9.77 -15.28
C HIS A 92 15.53 -9.81 -15.22
N PRO A 93 16.24 -8.77 -15.71
CA PRO A 93 17.71 -8.74 -15.59
C PRO A 93 18.15 -8.66 -14.11
N ALA A 94 17.37 -8.06 -13.23
CA ALA A 94 17.70 -8.03 -11.80
C ALA A 94 17.74 -9.43 -11.18
N ALA A 95 16.83 -10.33 -11.60
CA ALA A 95 16.78 -11.72 -11.16
C ALA A 95 17.89 -12.55 -11.80
N ASP A 96 18.13 -12.40 -13.10
CA ASP A 96 19.18 -13.12 -13.83
C ASP A 96 20.58 -12.86 -13.24
N GLU A 97 20.88 -11.59 -12.95
CA GLU A 97 22.16 -11.17 -12.39
C GLU A 97 22.20 -11.24 -10.86
N ARG A 98 21.09 -11.56 -10.19
CA ARG A 98 20.92 -11.46 -8.73
C ARG A 98 21.46 -10.13 -8.18
N SER A 99 21.16 -9.05 -8.88
CA SER A 99 21.69 -7.73 -8.54
C SER A 99 20.72 -6.95 -7.66
N PHE A 100 21.08 -6.72 -6.39
CA PHE A 100 20.29 -5.91 -5.48
C PHE A 100 20.05 -4.49 -6.01
N SER A 101 21.05 -3.88 -6.65
CA SER A 101 20.95 -2.54 -7.23
C SER A 101 19.92 -2.48 -8.36
N LEU A 102 19.88 -3.50 -9.22
CA LEU A 102 18.87 -3.59 -10.29
C LEU A 102 17.46 -3.81 -9.72
N PHE A 103 17.31 -4.63 -8.66
CA PHE A 103 16.03 -4.75 -7.94
C PHE A 103 15.57 -3.42 -7.38
N MET A 104 16.47 -2.63 -6.77
CA MET A 104 16.15 -1.30 -6.25
C MET A 104 15.73 -0.35 -7.37
N ALA A 105 16.41 -0.37 -8.51
CA ALA A 105 16.05 0.42 -9.69
C ALA A 105 14.67 0.02 -10.24
N ALA A 106 14.39 -1.29 -10.35
CA ALA A 106 13.11 -1.82 -10.78
C ALA A 106 11.95 -1.33 -9.89
N ILE A 107 12.13 -1.44 -8.57
CA ILE A 107 11.15 -0.98 -7.56
C ILE A 107 10.94 0.54 -7.65
N PHE A 108 12.00 1.32 -7.80
CA PHE A 108 11.91 2.77 -7.93
C PHE A 108 11.15 3.20 -9.20
N VAL A 109 11.44 2.56 -10.34
CA VAL A 109 10.75 2.86 -11.60
C VAL A 109 9.28 2.44 -11.52
N LEU A 110 8.98 1.28 -10.93
CA LEU A 110 7.61 0.82 -10.71
C LEU A 110 6.85 1.77 -9.78
N GLY A 111 7.45 2.20 -8.67
CA GLY A 111 6.90 3.20 -7.76
C GLY A 111 6.66 4.56 -8.44
N SER A 112 7.55 4.96 -9.37
CA SER A 112 7.37 6.17 -10.18
C SER A 112 6.10 6.08 -11.04
N GLY A 113 5.88 4.93 -11.68
CA GLY A 113 4.67 4.69 -12.46
C GLY A 113 3.39 4.75 -11.61
N ILE A 114 3.43 4.15 -10.42
CA ILE A 114 2.32 4.20 -9.45
C ILE A 114 2.06 5.64 -8.99
N THR A 115 3.10 6.43 -8.75
CA THR A 115 2.96 7.85 -8.39
C THR A 115 2.24 8.64 -9.48
N PHE A 116 2.68 8.53 -10.73
CA PHE A 116 2.02 9.18 -11.87
C PHE A 116 0.55 8.74 -12.00
N LEU A 117 0.29 7.44 -11.82
CA LEU A 117 -1.06 6.90 -11.88
C LEU A 117 -1.94 7.50 -10.77
N GLN A 118 -1.48 7.56 -9.53
CA GLN A 118 -2.25 8.12 -8.40
C GLN A 118 -2.53 9.61 -8.56
N VAL A 119 -1.52 10.39 -8.96
CA VAL A 119 -1.69 11.84 -9.18
C VAL A 119 -2.68 12.11 -10.30
N ALA A 120 -2.83 11.19 -11.28
CA ALA A 120 -3.78 11.30 -12.37
C ALA A 120 -5.20 10.83 -12.00
N ILE A 121 -5.35 9.64 -11.38
CA ILE A 121 -6.66 9.01 -11.22
C ILE A 121 -7.52 9.63 -10.11
N ASN A 122 -6.90 10.08 -9.00
CA ASN A 122 -7.66 10.65 -7.89
C ASN A 122 -8.44 11.92 -8.30
N PRO A 123 -7.79 12.97 -8.86
CA PRO A 123 -8.54 14.14 -9.34
C PRO A 123 -9.43 13.80 -10.53
N TYR A 124 -9.06 12.85 -11.40
CA TYR A 124 -9.91 12.44 -12.51
C TYR A 124 -11.26 11.87 -12.02
N VAL A 125 -11.27 11.03 -10.98
CA VAL A 125 -12.52 10.57 -10.34
C VAL A 125 -13.33 11.74 -9.79
N ALA A 126 -12.67 12.73 -9.20
CA ALA A 126 -13.34 13.89 -8.64
C ALA A 126 -14.12 14.69 -9.69
N VAL A 127 -13.61 14.78 -10.92
CA VAL A 127 -14.23 15.56 -12.00
C VAL A 127 -15.22 14.78 -12.88
N LEU A 128 -15.35 13.45 -12.70
CA LEU A 128 -16.28 12.60 -13.46
C LEU A 128 -17.77 12.78 -13.07
N GLY A 129 -18.10 13.64 -12.11
CA GLY A 129 -19.49 13.88 -11.68
C GLY A 129 -19.64 15.19 -10.90
N SER A 130 -20.77 15.35 -10.18
CA SER A 130 -21.01 16.54 -9.37
C SER A 130 -20.06 16.62 -8.16
N GLU A 131 -19.74 17.83 -7.69
CA GLU A 131 -18.91 18.05 -6.50
C GLU A 131 -19.50 17.39 -5.24
N THR A 132 -20.82 17.46 -5.09
CA THR A 132 -21.54 16.87 -3.95
C THR A 132 -21.35 15.36 -3.81
N THR A 133 -21.12 14.64 -4.92
CA THR A 133 -20.91 13.18 -4.92
C THR A 133 -19.43 12.77 -5.01
N THR A 134 -18.51 13.72 -5.03
CA THR A 134 -17.05 13.45 -5.11
C THR A 134 -16.55 12.56 -3.98
N PRO A 135 -16.88 12.79 -2.69
CA PRO A 135 -16.44 11.91 -1.60
C PRO A 135 -16.90 10.46 -1.78
N SER A 136 -18.18 10.27 -2.15
CA SER A 136 -18.74 8.93 -2.39
C SER A 136 -18.06 8.21 -3.55
N ARG A 137 -17.77 8.91 -4.65
CA ARG A 137 -17.06 8.34 -5.81
C ARG A 137 -15.63 7.94 -5.47
N LEU A 138 -14.91 8.78 -4.76
CA LEU A 138 -13.54 8.48 -4.31
C LEU A 138 -13.54 7.29 -3.36
N THR A 139 -14.44 7.26 -2.38
CA THR A 139 -14.56 6.13 -1.44
C THR A 139 -14.88 4.83 -2.16
N PHE A 140 -15.80 4.88 -3.13
CA PHE A 140 -16.14 3.70 -3.95
C PHE A 140 -14.97 3.24 -4.82
N SER A 141 -14.21 4.16 -5.41
CA SER A 141 -12.99 3.82 -6.16
C SER A 141 -11.92 3.19 -5.25
N GLN A 142 -11.76 3.73 -4.03
CA GLN A 142 -10.87 3.16 -3.02
C GLN A 142 -11.32 1.77 -2.53
N ALA A 143 -12.61 1.41 -2.64
CA ALA A 143 -13.05 0.04 -2.38
C ALA A 143 -12.47 -0.96 -3.39
N PHE A 144 -12.33 -0.57 -4.68
CA PHE A 144 -11.63 -1.40 -5.67
C PHE A 144 -10.14 -1.52 -5.38
N ASN A 145 -9.50 -0.47 -4.89
CA ASN A 145 -8.13 -0.56 -4.38
C ASN A 145 -8.05 -1.59 -3.24
N ALA A 146 -8.98 -1.53 -2.29
CA ALA A 146 -9.03 -2.49 -1.18
C ALA A 146 -9.28 -3.93 -1.66
N LEU A 147 -10.10 -4.14 -2.68
CA LEU A 147 -10.23 -5.45 -3.32
C LEU A 147 -8.88 -5.92 -3.86
N GLY A 148 -8.15 -5.06 -4.58
CA GLY A 148 -6.81 -5.37 -5.09
C GLY A 148 -5.85 -5.77 -3.97
N THR A 149 -5.81 -5.01 -2.87
CA THR A 149 -4.95 -5.32 -1.71
C THR A 149 -5.35 -6.62 -1.01
N THR A 150 -6.64 -6.95 -0.97
CA THR A 150 -7.14 -8.18 -0.34
C THR A 150 -6.83 -9.41 -1.18
N PHE A 151 -6.96 -9.34 -2.50
CA PHE A 151 -6.69 -10.47 -3.38
C PHE A 151 -5.20 -10.69 -3.68
N ALA A 152 -4.36 -9.67 -3.54
CA ALA A 152 -2.93 -9.77 -3.83
C ALA A 152 -2.20 -10.81 -2.96
N PRO A 153 -2.41 -10.93 -1.63
CA PRO A 153 -1.82 -11.98 -0.83
C PRO A 153 -2.22 -13.39 -1.29
N ILE A 154 -3.48 -13.55 -1.68
CA ILE A 154 -4.01 -14.83 -2.18
C ILE A 154 -3.30 -15.20 -3.50
N ALA A 155 -3.20 -14.26 -4.44
CA ALA A 155 -2.50 -14.48 -5.70
C ALA A 155 -1.01 -14.76 -5.48
N ALA A 156 -0.35 -14.03 -4.58
CA ALA A 156 1.05 -14.26 -4.23
C ALA A 156 1.27 -15.63 -3.59
N ALA A 157 0.37 -16.05 -2.68
CA ALA A 157 0.45 -17.35 -2.01
C ALA A 157 0.44 -18.50 -3.02
N VAL A 158 -0.41 -18.46 -4.06
CA VAL A 158 -0.46 -19.48 -5.12
C VAL A 158 0.89 -19.63 -5.86
N TYR A 159 1.65 -18.55 -6.00
CA TYR A 159 2.96 -18.56 -6.65
C TYR A 159 4.10 -18.89 -5.70
N LEU A 160 4.04 -18.38 -4.47
CA LEU A 160 5.09 -18.58 -3.45
C LEU A 160 5.04 -19.97 -2.80
N LEU A 161 3.89 -20.67 -2.87
CA LEU A 161 3.67 -21.97 -2.24
C LEU A 161 4.01 -23.16 -3.15
N LYS A 162 4.43 -22.93 -4.38
CA LYS A 162 4.69 -24.01 -5.35
C LYS A 162 5.93 -24.82 -5.03
N ASP A 163 6.93 -24.23 -4.38
CA ASP A 163 8.19 -24.87 -4.04
C ASP A 163 8.44 -24.80 -2.52
N GLU A 164 9.16 -25.76 -1.97
CA GLU A 164 9.59 -25.75 -0.56
C GLU A 164 10.57 -24.58 -0.33
N VAL A 165 10.04 -23.47 0.20
CA VAL A 165 10.85 -22.31 0.56
C VAL A 165 11.67 -22.65 1.80
N LYS A 166 12.97 -22.83 1.64
CA LYS A 166 13.89 -23.14 2.75
C LYS A 166 14.08 -21.93 3.65
N ASN A 167 14.05 -22.15 4.94
CA ASN A 167 14.33 -21.08 5.90
C ASN A 167 15.84 -20.73 5.94
N ALA A 168 16.19 -19.59 6.53
CA ALA A 168 17.57 -19.10 6.55
C ALA A 168 18.58 -20.09 7.20
N ALA A 169 18.13 -20.89 8.18
CA ALA A 169 18.97 -21.92 8.81
C ALA A 169 19.21 -23.07 7.83
N GLU A 170 18.19 -23.55 7.14
CA GLU A 170 18.29 -24.60 6.12
C GLU A 170 19.17 -24.16 4.94
N ILE A 171 19.03 -22.90 4.47
CA ILE A 171 19.87 -22.33 3.41
C ILE A 171 21.36 -22.28 3.85
N ASN A 172 21.63 -21.99 5.12
CA ASN A 172 22.98 -21.96 5.64
C ASN A 172 23.61 -23.36 5.80
N HIS A 173 22.79 -24.41 5.89
CA HIS A 173 23.25 -25.82 5.93
C HIS A 173 23.48 -26.43 4.55
N LEU A 174 23.03 -25.76 3.47
CA LEU A 174 23.29 -26.22 2.10
C LEU A 174 24.79 -26.07 1.75
N ASP A 175 25.31 -27.02 0.98
CA ASP A 175 26.60 -26.86 0.35
C ASP A 175 26.61 -25.62 -0.58
N TYR A 176 27.78 -25.08 -0.85
CA TYR A 176 27.95 -23.84 -1.63
C TYR A 176 27.24 -23.90 -3.00
N ILE A 177 27.32 -25.04 -3.68
CA ILE A 177 26.71 -25.26 -5.00
C ILE A 177 25.17 -25.28 -4.87
N ASP A 178 24.63 -26.09 -3.96
CA ASP A 178 23.20 -26.24 -3.76
C ASP A 178 22.57 -24.93 -3.27
N ARG A 179 23.28 -24.20 -2.40
CA ARG A 179 22.88 -22.87 -1.97
C ARG A 179 22.80 -21.89 -3.13
N SER A 180 23.80 -21.89 -4.03
CA SER A 180 23.80 -21.01 -5.19
C SER A 180 22.64 -21.32 -6.14
N ILE A 181 22.38 -22.60 -6.41
CA ILE A 181 21.26 -23.05 -7.27
C ILE A 181 19.93 -22.64 -6.64
N TYR A 182 19.75 -22.89 -5.36
CA TYR A 182 18.52 -22.54 -4.65
C TYR A 182 18.26 -21.03 -4.70
N LEU A 183 19.23 -20.19 -4.33
CA LEU A 183 19.09 -18.74 -4.33
C LEU A 183 18.87 -18.16 -5.75
N GLN A 184 19.40 -18.82 -6.78
CA GLN A 184 19.14 -18.44 -8.16
C GLN A 184 17.70 -18.79 -8.56
N ALA A 185 17.22 -19.98 -8.21
CA ALA A 185 15.82 -20.39 -8.47
C ALA A 185 14.83 -19.43 -7.79
N GLU A 186 15.11 -19.07 -6.55
CA GLU A 186 14.32 -18.11 -5.79
C GLU A 186 14.27 -16.71 -6.43
N ALA A 187 15.42 -16.21 -6.91
CA ALA A 187 15.46 -14.95 -7.63
C ALA A 187 14.65 -15.01 -8.95
N LEU A 188 14.75 -16.12 -9.68
CA LEU A 188 14.03 -16.34 -10.93
C LEU A 188 12.50 -16.47 -10.72
N ALA A 189 12.05 -16.91 -9.55
CA ALA A 189 10.62 -17.03 -9.24
C ALA A 189 9.87 -15.69 -9.35
N ILE A 190 10.57 -14.55 -9.22
CA ILE A 190 9.99 -13.20 -9.36
C ILE A 190 9.72 -12.84 -10.83
N GLN A 191 10.39 -13.47 -11.80
CA GLN A 191 10.32 -13.09 -13.22
C GLN A 191 8.92 -13.30 -13.80
N ILE A 192 8.29 -14.44 -13.54
CA ILE A 192 6.97 -14.76 -14.11
C ILE A 192 5.89 -13.80 -13.61
N PRO A 193 5.73 -13.55 -12.29
CA PRO A 193 4.79 -12.56 -11.80
C PRO A 193 5.05 -11.14 -12.37
N SER A 194 6.31 -10.73 -12.44
CA SER A 194 6.67 -9.41 -12.97
C SER A 194 6.33 -9.26 -14.46
N LEU A 195 6.48 -10.33 -15.25
CA LEU A 195 6.08 -10.35 -16.65
C LEU A 195 4.56 -10.20 -16.81
N TYR A 196 3.76 -10.85 -15.99
CA TYR A 196 2.30 -10.67 -16.00
C TYR A 196 1.89 -9.24 -15.62
N ILE A 197 2.56 -8.63 -14.65
CA ILE A 197 2.36 -7.22 -14.29
C ILE A 197 2.69 -6.31 -15.47
N ALA A 198 3.85 -6.52 -16.13
CA ALA A 198 4.25 -5.74 -17.28
C ALA A 198 3.27 -5.86 -18.44
N LEU A 199 2.85 -7.09 -18.77
CA LEU A 199 1.89 -7.36 -19.84
C LEU A 199 0.52 -6.71 -19.52
N GLY A 200 0.02 -6.85 -18.30
CA GLY A 200 -1.22 -6.22 -17.86
C GLY A 200 -1.17 -4.69 -17.94
N ALA A 201 -0.07 -4.08 -17.52
CA ALA A 201 0.13 -2.63 -17.60
C ALA A 201 0.20 -2.16 -19.07
N ILE A 202 0.90 -2.89 -19.96
CA ILE A 202 0.97 -2.59 -21.40
C ILE A 202 -0.41 -2.69 -22.03
N ILE A 203 -1.16 -3.77 -21.77
CA ILE A 203 -2.53 -3.95 -22.32
C ILE A 203 -3.43 -2.80 -21.87
N LEU A 204 -3.39 -2.42 -20.59
CA LEU A 204 -4.17 -1.29 -20.09
C LEU A 204 -3.72 0.02 -20.73
N ALA A 205 -2.43 0.28 -20.88
CA ALA A 205 -1.92 1.48 -21.57
C ALA A 205 -2.42 1.56 -23.00
N LEU A 206 -2.42 0.45 -23.74
CA LEU A 206 -2.97 0.35 -25.09
C LEU A 206 -4.50 0.59 -25.11
N ILE A 207 -5.25 -0.01 -24.20
CA ILE A 207 -6.69 0.23 -24.06
C ILE A 207 -6.97 1.72 -23.80
N PHE A 208 -6.21 2.34 -22.88
CA PHE A 208 -6.35 3.77 -22.59
C PHE A 208 -5.94 4.65 -23.79
N SER A 209 -4.97 4.25 -24.61
CA SER A 209 -4.54 5.02 -25.78
C SER A 209 -5.61 5.09 -26.87
N VAL A 210 -6.38 4.01 -27.05
CA VAL A 210 -7.46 3.94 -28.08
C VAL A 210 -8.83 4.35 -27.55
N THR A 211 -9.00 4.40 -26.23
CA THR A 211 -10.29 4.76 -25.59
C THR A 211 -10.43 6.27 -25.52
N LYS A 212 -11.51 6.82 -26.09
CA LYS A 212 -11.83 8.24 -25.92
C LYS A 212 -12.44 8.45 -24.54
N LEU A 213 -11.64 8.89 -23.60
CA LEU A 213 -12.10 9.32 -22.27
C LEU A 213 -12.72 10.72 -22.34
N PRO A 214 -13.65 11.07 -21.44
CA PRO A 214 -14.13 12.43 -21.31
C PRO A 214 -12.95 13.38 -21.13
N TYR A 215 -12.79 14.30 -22.08
CA TYR A 215 -11.81 15.37 -21.91
C TYR A 215 -12.34 16.29 -20.83
N VAL A 216 -11.61 16.40 -19.77
CA VAL A 216 -11.86 17.37 -18.70
C VAL A 216 -10.89 18.51 -18.93
N ASN A 217 -11.42 19.67 -19.31
CA ASN A 217 -10.63 20.89 -19.29
C ASN A 217 -10.15 21.07 -17.85
N LEU A 218 -8.87 20.96 -17.65
CA LEU A 218 -8.21 21.49 -16.46
C LEU A 218 -8.21 23.02 -16.66
N THR A 219 -9.44 23.59 -16.60
CA THR A 219 -9.56 25.04 -16.59
C THR A 219 -9.08 25.48 -15.23
N THR A 220 -7.84 25.82 -15.19
CA THR A 220 -7.39 27.08 -14.62
C THR A 220 -5.91 27.23 -14.92
N GLU A 221 -5.60 28.31 -15.55
CA GLU A 221 -4.28 28.94 -15.61
C GLU A 221 -3.69 29.29 -14.22
N GLU A 222 -4.26 28.81 -13.13
CA GLU A 222 -3.56 28.81 -11.86
C GLU A 222 -2.49 27.71 -11.92
N GLU A 223 -1.35 28.08 -12.51
CA GLU A 223 -0.09 27.39 -12.37
C GLU A 223 0.06 26.97 -10.91
N ILE A 224 0.48 25.72 -10.65
CA ILE A 224 0.96 25.31 -9.34
C ILE A 224 2.17 26.18 -9.05
N ASN A 225 1.92 27.38 -8.54
CA ASN A 225 2.94 28.37 -8.26
C ASN A 225 3.55 28.03 -6.90
N LYS A 226 4.89 28.10 -6.79
CA LYS A 226 5.59 27.91 -5.52
C LYS A 226 5.03 28.79 -4.40
N GLU A 227 4.58 29.99 -4.72
CA GLU A 227 3.98 30.92 -3.76
C GLU A 227 2.66 30.38 -3.19
N SER A 228 1.81 29.74 -4.01
CA SER A 228 0.57 29.10 -3.55
C SER A 228 0.83 27.93 -2.64
N CYS A 229 1.82 27.07 -2.95
CA CYS A 229 2.20 25.95 -2.08
C CYS A 229 2.78 26.44 -0.74
N LEU A 230 3.63 27.46 -0.74
CA LEU A 230 4.18 28.02 0.49
C LEU A 230 3.10 28.70 1.37
N TYR A 231 2.14 29.37 0.74
CA TYR A 231 0.99 29.93 1.45
C TYR A 231 0.14 28.84 2.11
N LEU A 232 -0.11 27.73 1.38
CA LEU A 232 -0.88 26.61 1.90
C LEU A 232 -0.21 25.91 3.09
N LEU A 233 1.13 25.80 3.08
CA LEU A 233 1.89 25.24 4.18
C LEU A 233 1.79 26.08 5.48
N LYS A 234 1.43 27.37 5.39
CA LYS A 234 1.15 28.20 6.56
C LYS A 234 -0.24 27.90 7.18
N LYS A 235 -1.12 27.19 6.50
CA LYS A 235 -2.42 26.77 7.04
C LYS A 235 -2.23 25.58 7.98
N SER A 236 -2.37 25.80 9.28
CA SER A 236 -2.15 24.77 10.32
C SER A 236 -2.93 23.51 10.07
N SER A 237 -4.20 23.59 9.61
CA SER A 237 -5.02 22.42 9.31
C SER A 237 -4.41 21.54 8.21
N LEU A 238 -3.86 22.15 7.15
CA LEU A 238 -3.24 21.43 6.06
C LEU A 238 -1.89 20.85 6.47
N LEU A 239 -1.05 21.64 7.16
CA LEU A 239 0.26 21.19 7.61
C LEU A 239 0.15 20.01 8.59
N LEU A 240 -0.70 20.13 9.61
CA LEU A 240 -0.92 19.05 10.57
C LEU A 240 -1.52 17.81 9.90
N GLY A 241 -2.44 17.99 8.96
CA GLY A 241 -2.98 16.88 8.20
C GLY A 241 -1.97 16.24 7.24
N ALA A 242 -1.08 17.01 6.65
CA ALA A 242 0.03 16.52 5.82
C ALA A 242 0.96 15.62 6.65
N ILE A 243 1.36 16.05 7.85
CA ILE A 243 2.10 15.20 8.80
C ILE A 243 1.25 13.97 9.20
N GLY A 244 -0.07 14.16 9.40
CA GLY A 244 -1.00 13.06 9.68
C GLY A 244 -1.01 11.98 8.59
N ILE A 245 -0.99 12.37 7.31
CA ILE A 245 -0.86 11.43 6.18
C ILE A 245 0.49 10.74 6.19
N PHE A 246 1.57 11.49 6.42
CA PHE A 246 2.93 10.94 6.48
C PHE A 246 3.06 9.83 7.52
N VAL A 247 2.64 10.09 8.76
CA VAL A 247 2.74 9.09 9.84
C VAL A 247 1.73 7.95 9.66
N TYR A 248 0.52 8.24 9.12
CA TYR A 248 -0.50 7.21 8.86
C TYR A 248 -0.02 6.19 7.82
N VAL A 249 0.38 6.68 6.62
CA VAL A 249 0.81 5.78 5.53
C VAL A 249 2.05 5.03 5.97
N GLY A 250 2.96 5.68 6.70
CA GLY A 250 4.12 5.02 7.27
C GLY A 250 3.76 3.87 8.20
N ALA A 251 2.84 4.09 9.14
CA ALA A 251 2.41 3.05 10.08
C ALA A 251 1.65 1.90 9.39
N GLU A 252 0.76 2.21 8.42
CA GLU A 252 0.04 1.20 7.63
C GLU A 252 1.01 0.30 6.86
N VAL A 253 2.02 0.91 6.21
CA VAL A 253 3.01 0.18 5.40
C VAL A 253 3.94 -0.66 6.28
N VAL A 254 4.30 -0.20 7.49
CA VAL A 254 5.06 -1.03 8.45
C VAL A 254 4.30 -2.32 8.75
N ILE A 255 3.02 -2.24 9.08
CA ILE A 255 2.22 -3.44 9.38
C ILE A 255 2.20 -4.35 8.17
N GLY A 256 1.88 -3.83 6.97
CA GLY A 256 1.84 -4.62 5.74
C GLY A 256 3.17 -5.28 5.35
N SER A 257 4.30 -4.64 5.67
CA SER A 257 5.63 -5.08 5.23
C SER A 257 6.35 -5.97 6.24
N PHE A 258 6.10 -5.80 7.53
CA PHE A 258 6.86 -6.48 8.59
C PHE A 258 6.05 -7.50 9.41
N ALA A 259 4.71 -7.51 9.28
CA ALA A 259 3.87 -8.42 10.07
C ALA A 259 4.23 -9.90 9.85
N VAL A 260 4.50 -10.32 8.60
CA VAL A 260 4.90 -11.69 8.29
C VAL A 260 6.18 -12.07 9.05
N ASN A 261 7.20 -11.21 9.05
CA ASN A 261 8.45 -11.48 9.76
C ASN A 261 8.25 -11.52 11.27
N TYR A 262 7.42 -10.63 11.80
CA TYR A 262 7.05 -10.65 13.22
C TYR A 262 6.33 -11.96 13.61
N PHE A 263 5.37 -12.40 12.81
CA PHE A 263 4.64 -13.65 13.07
C PHE A 263 5.54 -14.89 12.98
N VAL A 264 6.52 -14.88 12.08
CA VAL A 264 7.54 -15.95 12.01
C VAL A 264 8.41 -15.94 13.25
N GLU A 265 8.86 -14.75 13.72
CA GLU A 265 9.71 -14.63 14.91
C GLU A 265 9.03 -15.15 16.18
N ILE A 266 7.73 -14.89 16.33
CA ILE A 266 6.96 -15.39 17.49
C ILE A 266 6.33 -16.79 17.26
N ASN A 267 6.77 -17.52 16.21
CA ASN A 267 6.37 -18.90 15.89
C ASN A 267 4.86 -19.12 15.71
N ILE A 268 4.13 -18.15 15.20
CA ILE A 268 2.66 -18.23 15.00
C ILE A 268 2.23 -19.39 14.11
N ALA A 269 3.04 -19.76 13.10
CA ALA A 269 2.71 -20.87 12.21
C ALA A 269 2.46 -22.17 12.98
N LYS A 270 3.27 -22.47 14.01
CA LYS A 270 3.10 -23.63 14.88
C LYS A 270 1.77 -23.57 15.63
N GLU A 271 1.42 -22.43 16.23
CA GLU A 271 0.16 -22.27 16.96
C GLU A 271 -1.07 -22.36 16.04
N ILE A 272 -0.97 -21.88 14.79
CA ILE A 272 -2.01 -22.04 13.77
C ILE A 272 -2.25 -23.52 13.50
N LEU A 273 -1.20 -24.32 13.34
CA LEU A 273 -1.31 -25.75 13.05
C LEU A 273 -1.81 -26.56 14.26
N GLU A 274 -1.42 -26.18 15.47
CA GLU A 274 -1.82 -26.83 16.72
C GLU A 274 -3.27 -26.47 17.14
N SER A 275 -3.77 -25.30 16.75
CA SER A 275 -5.12 -24.84 17.08
C SER A 275 -6.16 -25.47 16.14
N PRO A 276 -7.15 -26.24 16.65
CA PRO A 276 -8.16 -26.87 15.78
C PRO A 276 -8.95 -25.88 14.91
N THR A 277 -9.27 -24.70 15.46
CA THR A 277 -10.02 -23.66 14.74
C THR A 277 -9.17 -22.98 13.67
N MET A 278 -7.89 -22.69 13.96
CA MET A 278 -6.99 -22.04 13.02
C MET A 278 -6.54 -23.01 11.93
N SER A 279 -6.27 -24.25 12.27
CA SER A 279 -5.96 -25.32 11.32
C SER A 279 -7.12 -25.58 10.37
N ALA A 280 -8.36 -25.61 10.87
CA ALA A 280 -9.55 -25.75 10.02
C ALA A 280 -9.71 -24.54 9.06
N LEU A 281 -9.42 -23.31 9.54
CA LEU A 281 -9.40 -22.11 8.71
C LEU A 281 -8.32 -22.18 7.63
N LEU A 282 -7.11 -22.60 7.98
CA LEU A 282 -5.98 -22.80 7.06
C LEU A 282 -6.32 -23.82 5.97
N ILE A 283 -6.90 -24.99 6.35
CA ILE A 283 -7.38 -26.02 5.42
C ILE A 283 -8.46 -25.46 4.49
N GLY A 284 -9.39 -24.66 5.03
CA GLY A 284 -10.43 -23.98 4.25
C GLY A 284 -9.84 -23.04 3.19
N LEU A 285 -8.85 -22.24 3.57
CA LEU A 285 -8.10 -21.37 2.64
C LEU A 285 -7.34 -22.19 1.60
N GLY A 286 -6.68 -23.27 2.03
CA GLY A 286 -5.98 -24.20 1.13
C GLY A 286 -6.89 -24.81 0.07
N LYS A 287 -8.11 -25.22 0.43
CA LYS A 287 -9.12 -25.71 -0.52
C LYS A 287 -9.50 -24.68 -1.57
N VAL A 288 -9.66 -23.42 -1.16
CA VAL A 288 -9.96 -22.31 -2.09
C VAL A 288 -8.80 -22.07 -3.06
N LEU A 289 -7.56 -22.25 -2.60
CA LEU A 289 -6.33 -22.05 -3.39
C LEU A 289 -5.91 -23.28 -4.21
N GLY A 290 -6.54 -24.45 -3.94
CA GLY A 290 -6.14 -25.72 -4.57
C GLY A 290 -4.78 -26.23 -4.09
N SER A 291 -4.35 -25.87 -2.87
CA SER A 291 -3.03 -26.21 -2.31
C SER A 291 -3.16 -26.71 -0.87
N ASP A 292 -2.31 -27.66 -0.48
CA ASP A 292 -2.21 -28.07 0.92
C ASP A 292 -1.31 -27.10 1.69
N LEU A 293 -1.93 -26.22 2.47
CA LEU A 293 -1.25 -25.20 3.27
C LEU A 293 -0.71 -25.76 4.59
N THR A 294 -1.11 -26.95 5.01
CA THR A 294 -0.67 -27.54 6.30
C THR A 294 0.77 -28.03 6.25
N SER A 295 1.25 -28.36 5.05
CA SER A 295 2.64 -28.76 4.77
C SER A 295 3.51 -27.62 4.24
N ALA A 296 2.96 -26.40 4.15
CA ALA A 296 3.67 -25.25 3.60
C ALA A 296 4.71 -24.66 4.57
N ASP A 297 5.63 -23.87 4.03
CA ASP A 297 6.61 -23.13 4.82
C ASP A 297 5.91 -22.22 5.87
N PRO A 298 6.45 -22.07 7.10
CA PRO A 298 5.90 -21.20 8.13
C PRO A 298 5.61 -19.76 7.66
N LYS A 299 6.44 -19.19 6.77
CA LYS A 299 6.20 -17.86 6.22
C LYS A 299 4.99 -17.83 5.31
N ALA A 300 4.82 -18.88 4.49
CA ALA A 300 3.66 -19.01 3.61
C ALA A 300 2.37 -19.16 4.42
N ILE A 301 2.39 -19.96 5.50
CA ILE A 301 1.27 -20.08 6.43
C ILE A 301 0.88 -18.74 7.02
N VAL A 302 1.82 -17.96 7.55
CA VAL A 302 1.51 -16.67 8.17
C VAL A 302 1.20 -15.58 7.15
N ALA A 303 1.82 -15.61 5.97
CA ALA A 303 1.58 -14.64 4.92
C ALA A 303 0.14 -14.66 4.42
N ILE A 304 -0.49 -15.85 4.36
CA ILE A 304 -1.89 -15.95 3.95
C ILE A 304 -2.84 -15.30 4.96
N PHE A 305 -2.49 -15.29 6.26
CA PHE A 305 -3.28 -14.61 7.29
C PHE A 305 -3.23 -13.08 7.15
N LEU A 306 -2.23 -12.51 6.46
CA LEU A 306 -2.19 -11.07 6.15
C LEU A 306 -3.37 -10.64 5.26
N THR A 307 -4.00 -11.58 4.55
CA THR A 307 -5.26 -11.34 3.83
C THR A 307 -6.37 -10.83 4.77
N PHE A 308 -6.37 -11.25 6.04
CA PHE A 308 -7.34 -10.76 7.02
C PHE A 308 -7.09 -9.30 7.41
N TYR A 309 -5.84 -8.83 7.43
CA TYR A 309 -5.54 -7.42 7.63
C TYR A 309 -6.17 -6.55 6.52
N TRP A 310 -5.92 -6.92 5.26
CA TRP A 310 -6.45 -6.20 4.11
C TRP A 310 -7.97 -6.40 3.93
N GLY A 311 -8.48 -7.59 4.24
CA GLY A 311 -9.91 -7.88 4.28
C GLY A 311 -10.65 -7.05 5.33
N ASN A 312 -10.10 -6.93 6.53
CA ASN A 312 -10.59 -6.05 7.58
C ASN A 312 -10.56 -4.59 7.13
N ALA A 313 -9.50 -4.16 6.41
CA ALA A 313 -9.44 -2.82 5.86
C ALA A 313 -10.53 -2.58 4.81
N MET A 314 -10.84 -3.57 3.99
CA MET A 314 -11.95 -3.49 3.03
C MET A 314 -13.31 -3.33 3.76
N ILE A 315 -13.59 -4.19 4.74
CA ILE A 315 -14.82 -4.13 5.56
C ILE A 315 -14.90 -2.77 6.28
N GLY A 316 -13.79 -2.33 6.87
CA GLY A 316 -13.70 -1.07 7.58
C GLY A 316 -14.02 0.15 6.71
N ARG A 317 -13.71 0.12 5.39
CA ARG A 317 -14.09 1.20 4.46
C ARG A 317 -15.61 1.33 4.30
N PHE A 318 -16.34 0.23 4.24
CA PHE A 318 -17.81 0.28 4.17
C PHE A 318 -18.41 0.78 5.49
N ILE A 319 -17.97 0.22 6.62
CA ILE A 319 -18.41 0.65 7.96
C ILE A 319 -18.05 2.13 8.19
N GLY A 320 -16.82 2.50 7.90
CA GLY A 320 -16.31 3.86 8.10
C GLY A 320 -16.99 4.90 7.23
N ALA A 321 -17.35 4.57 5.99
CA ALA A 321 -18.12 5.45 5.12
C ALA A 321 -19.51 5.77 5.73
N TYR A 322 -20.13 4.79 6.39
CA TYR A 322 -21.38 5.00 7.12
C TYR A 322 -21.15 5.81 8.40
N LEU A 323 -20.15 5.44 9.20
CA LEU A 323 -19.84 6.13 10.46
C LEU A 323 -19.49 7.60 10.26
N THR A 324 -18.67 7.92 9.27
CA THR A 324 -18.28 9.31 8.95
C THR A 324 -19.41 10.14 8.34
N LYS A 325 -20.50 9.50 7.90
CA LYS A 325 -21.72 10.18 7.47
C LYS A 325 -22.62 10.53 8.66
N VAL A 326 -22.65 9.68 9.69
CA VAL A 326 -23.54 9.83 10.86
C VAL A 326 -22.86 10.63 11.98
N PHE A 327 -21.58 10.41 12.20
CA PHE A 327 -20.81 11.05 13.25
C PHE A 327 -19.77 12.01 12.67
N ALA A 328 -19.35 12.99 13.46
CA ALA A 328 -18.30 13.92 13.08
C ALA A 328 -17.00 13.15 12.70
N PRO A 329 -16.46 13.35 11.49
CA PRO A 329 -15.31 12.60 11.00
C PRO A 329 -14.09 12.65 11.92
N ALA A 330 -13.86 13.81 12.57
CA ALA A 330 -12.77 13.97 13.54
C ALA A 330 -12.93 13.06 14.77
N LYS A 331 -14.17 12.87 15.27
CA LYS A 331 -14.44 11.96 16.40
C LYS A 331 -14.25 10.50 16.00
N VAL A 332 -14.68 10.12 14.80
CA VAL A 332 -14.47 8.76 14.27
C VAL A 332 -12.97 8.49 14.12
N LEU A 333 -12.19 9.46 13.64
CA LEU A 333 -10.74 9.36 13.52
C LEU A 333 -10.07 9.16 14.89
N MET A 334 -10.49 9.94 15.91
CA MET A 334 -9.98 9.79 17.28
C MET A 334 -10.26 8.40 17.85
N LEU A 335 -11.50 7.93 17.74
CA LEU A 335 -11.90 6.60 18.23
C LEU A 335 -11.07 5.50 17.54
N SER A 336 -10.96 5.56 16.22
CA SER A 336 -10.17 4.58 15.44
C SER A 336 -8.71 4.58 15.86
N SER A 337 -8.09 5.76 16.01
CA SER A 337 -6.67 5.86 16.44
C SER A 337 -6.48 5.29 17.85
N SER A 338 -7.41 5.57 18.77
CA SER A 338 -7.35 5.05 20.15
C SER A 338 -7.45 3.53 20.19
N ILE A 339 -8.35 2.94 19.38
CA ILE A 339 -8.49 1.48 19.28
C ILE A 339 -7.24 0.86 18.68
N VAL A 340 -6.64 1.46 17.64
CA VAL A 340 -5.41 0.96 17.05
C VAL A 340 -4.25 0.97 18.04
N ILE A 341 -4.10 2.04 18.83
CA ILE A 341 -3.08 2.10 19.89
C ILE A 341 -3.31 0.96 20.90
N LEU A 342 -4.56 0.72 21.33
CA LEU A 342 -4.89 -0.39 22.24
C LEU A 342 -4.55 -1.76 21.61
N LEU A 343 -4.88 -2.00 20.34
CA LEU A 343 -4.57 -3.24 19.64
C LEU A 343 -3.06 -3.47 19.51
N ILE A 344 -2.28 -2.42 19.26
CA ILE A 344 -0.81 -2.50 19.25
C ILE A 344 -0.29 -2.86 20.64
N LEU A 345 -0.80 -2.22 21.70
CA LEU A 345 -0.40 -2.52 23.08
C LEU A 345 -0.75 -3.98 23.45
N ILE A 346 -1.91 -4.49 23.02
CA ILE A 346 -2.26 -5.90 23.21
C ILE A 346 -1.24 -6.78 22.45
N SER A 347 -0.95 -6.48 21.18
CA SER A 347 0.00 -7.27 20.38
C SER A 347 1.40 -7.32 20.97
N ILE A 348 1.88 -6.21 21.56
CA ILE A 348 3.22 -6.15 22.21
C ILE A 348 3.27 -7.01 23.47
N ASN A 349 2.20 -7.01 24.28
CA ASN A 349 2.17 -7.66 25.60
C ASN A 349 1.57 -9.08 25.58
N ALA A 350 0.89 -9.46 24.52
CA ALA A 350 0.35 -10.80 24.34
C ALA A 350 1.31 -11.69 23.57
N ASP A 351 1.13 -13.00 23.71
CA ASP A 351 1.79 -14.01 22.92
C ASP A 351 0.79 -14.71 21.98
N GLY A 352 1.33 -15.42 21.01
CA GLY A 352 0.57 -16.33 20.17
C GLY A 352 -0.52 -15.68 19.32
N LEU A 353 -1.60 -16.42 19.14
CA LEU A 353 -2.72 -16.01 18.28
C LEU A 353 -3.37 -14.69 18.69
N LEU A 354 -3.36 -14.33 19.99
CA LEU A 354 -3.91 -13.05 20.45
C LEU A 354 -3.08 -11.87 19.92
N SER A 355 -1.75 -11.99 19.95
CA SER A 355 -0.85 -11.00 19.35
C SER A 355 -1.10 -10.84 17.85
N MET A 356 -1.21 -11.96 17.12
CA MET A 356 -1.47 -11.97 15.68
C MET A 356 -2.82 -11.28 15.35
N TRP A 357 -3.91 -11.74 15.97
CA TRP A 357 -5.24 -11.21 15.66
C TRP A 357 -5.39 -9.74 16.02
N SER A 358 -4.78 -9.30 17.13
CA SER A 358 -4.75 -7.87 17.49
C SER A 358 -4.14 -7.04 16.38
N LEU A 359 -3.01 -7.48 15.80
CA LEU A 359 -2.36 -6.77 14.69
C LEU A 359 -3.20 -6.79 13.41
N LEU A 360 -3.82 -7.94 13.08
CA LEU A 360 -4.66 -8.09 11.87
C LEU A 360 -5.95 -7.24 11.96
N PHE A 361 -6.54 -7.07 13.14
CA PHE A 361 -7.72 -6.22 13.32
C PHE A 361 -7.44 -4.73 13.19
N ILE A 362 -6.19 -4.28 13.27
CA ILE A 362 -5.82 -2.89 13.00
C ILE A 362 -6.31 -2.44 11.61
N GLY A 363 -6.29 -3.34 10.62
CA GLY A 363 -6.77 -3.04 9.27
C GLY A 363 -8.18 -2.44 9.24
N LEU A 364 -9.10 -2.92 10.10
CA LEU A 364 -10.48 -2.44 10.18
C LEU A 364 -10.54 -0.93 10.48
N PHE A 365 -9.71 -0.45 11.39
CA PHE A 365 -9.70 0.93 11.87
C PHE A 365 -8.79 1.83 11.03
N ASN A 366 -7.74 1.28 10.42
CA ASN A 366 -6.87 1.99 9.48
C ASN A 366 -7.62 2.48 8.24
N SER A 367 -8.59 1.71 7.80
CA SER A 367 -9.32 1.87 6.53
C SER A 367 -9.87 3.27 6.28
N ILE A 368 -10.30 3.97 7.35
CA ILE A 368 -10.93 5.30 7.29
C ILE A 368 -9.95 6.46 7.48
N MET A 369 -8.73 6.19 7.96
CA MET A 369 -7.85 7.25 8.43
C MET A 369 -7.37 8.14 7.28
N PHE A 370 -6.85 7.55 6.19
CA PHE A 370 -6.38 8.34 5.05
C PHE A 370 -7.47 9.26 4.47
N PRO A 371 -8.66 8.77 4.06
CA PRO A 371 -9.69 9.64 3.49
C PRO A 371 -10.19 10.69 4.47
N THR A 372 -10.26 10.36 5.77
CA THR A 372 -10.71 11.30 6.80
C THR A 372 -9.67 12.40 7.05
N ILE A 373 -8.39 12.05 7.21
CA ILE A 373 -7.32 13.04 7.36
C ILE A 373 -7.28 13.95 6.13
N PHE A 374 -7.34 13.36 4.92
CA PHE A 374 -7.34 14.11 3.68
C PHE A 374 -8.49 15.12 3.58
N ALA A 375 -9.71 14.67 3.88
CA ALA A 375 -10.90 15.52 3.85
C ALA A 375 -10.82 16.65 4.88
N LEU A 376 -10.47 16.34 6.13
CA LEU A 376 -10.33 17.32 7.20
C LEU A 376 -9.20 18.32 6.93
N SER A 377 -8.14 17.92 6.26
CA SER A 377 -7.02 18.80 5.92
C SER A 377 -7.33 19.78 4.80
N SER A 378 -8.16 19.36 3.84
CA SER A 378 -8.54 20.15 2.66
C SER A 378 -9.82 20.96 2.84
N GLU A 379 -10.45 20.90 4.02
CA GLU A 379 -11.66 21.63 4.34
C GLU A 379 -11.42 23.16 4.33
N GLY A 380 -12.33 23.89 3.67
CA GLY A 380 -12.30 25.36 3.62
C GLY A 380 -11.23 25.96 2.68
N LEU A 381 -10.55 25.15 1.86
CA LEU A 381 -9.50 25.62 0.94
C LEU A 381 -10.03 26.07 -0.44
N GLY A 382 -11.35 25.94 -0.72
CA GLY A 382 -11.95 26.44 -1.96
C GLY A 382 -11.24 25.93 -3.21
N GLU A 383 -10.82 26.86 -4.08
CA GLU A 383 -10.14 26.56 -5.35
C GLU A 383 -8.74 25.99 -5.18
N MET A 384 -8.09 26.24 -4.03
CA MET A 384 -6.74 25.70 -3.73
C MET A 384 -6.72 24.21 -3.33
N LYS A 385 -7.85 23.49 -3.42
CA LYS A 385 -7.93 22.05 -3.09
C LYS A 385 -6.99 21.20 -3.93
N THR A 386 -6.74 21.58 -5.19
CA THR A 386 -5.85 20.82 -6.09
C THR A 386 -4.39 20.91 -5.62
N GLN A 387 -3.92 22.10 -5.24
CA GLN A 387 -2.57 22.30 -4.69
C GLN A 387 -2.43 21.63 -3.34
N ALA A 388 -3.45 21.73 -2.47
CA ALA A 388 -3.48 21.04 -1.19
C ALA A 388 -3.41 19.50 -1.38
N SER A 389 -4.13 18.97 -2.37
CA SER A 389 -4.06 17.54 -2.71
C SER A 389 -2.66 17.11 -3.14
N ALA A 390 -1.95 17.92 -3.95
CA ALA A 390 -0.58 17.62 -4.35
C ALA A 390 0.38 17.55 -3.13
N ILE A 391 0.23 18.49 -2.17
CA ILE A 391 0.99 18.47 -0.91
C ILE A 391 0.69 17.22 -0.11
N LEU A 392 -0.61 16.88 0.06
CA LEU A 392 -1.01 15.69 0.81
C LEU A 392 -0.53 14.39 0.15
N CYS A 393 -0.55 14.31 -1.19
CA CYS A 393 -0.02 13.16 -1.93
C CYS A 393 1.50 13.03 -1.79
N THR A 394 2.25 14.14 -1.75
CA THR A 394 3.69 14.09 -1.50
C THR A 394 4.01 13.43 -0.16
N MET A 395 3.15 13.64 0.85
CA MET A 395 3.34 13.08 2.19
C MET A 395 3.10 11.55 2.27
N ILE A 396 2.59 10.93 1.23
CA ILE A 396 2.53 9.46 1.09
C ILE A 396 3.94 8.85 1.18
N VAL A 397 5.00 9.63 0.93
CA VAL A 397 6.39 9.21 1.13
C VAL A 397 6.69 8.73 2.57
N GLY A 398 5.86 9.08 3.54
CA GLY A 398 5.91 8.50 4.90
C GLY A 398 5.91 6.97 4.90
N GLY A 399 5.24 6.36 3.90
CA GLY A 399 5.28 4.92 3.63
C GLY A 399 6.67 4.36 3.32
N GLY A 400 7.64 5.21 3.00
CA GLY A 400 9.05 4.82 2.87
C GLY A 400 9.87 5.14 4.13
N PHE A 401 9.73 6.33 4.69
CA PHE A 401 10.54 6.78 5.82
C PHE A 401 10.26 6.01 7.11
N ILE A 402 9.00 5.82 7.47
CA ILE A 402 8.64 5.14 8.72
C ILE A 402 9.03 3.66 8.70
N PRO A 403 8.81 2.86 7.61
CA PRO A 403 9.31 1.50 7.54
C PRO A 403 10.83 1.38 7.61
N LEU A 404 11.56 2.32 6.98
CA LEU A 404 13.02 2.36 7.09
C LEU A 404 13.47 2.58 8.54
N LEU A 405 12.86 3.55 9.22
CA LEU A 405 13.12 3.81 10.63
C LEU A 405 12.74 2.61 11.49
N TYR A 406 11.58 2.01 11.24
CA TYR A 406 11.10 0.82 11.93
C TYR A 406 12.06 -0.36 11.77
N GLY A 407 12.50 -0.64 10.53
CA GLY A 407 13.46 -1.71 10.25
C GLY A 407 14.79 -1.49 10.98
N PHE A 408 15.29 -0.25 11.00
CA PHE A 408 16.49 0.11 11.75
C PHE A 408 16.31 -0.20 13.25
N PHE A 409 15.22 0.26 13.86
CA PHE A 409 14.96 -0.04 15.27
C PHE A 409 14.78 -1.54 15.53
N THR A 410 14.12 -2.27 14.62
CA THR A 410 13.90 -3.71 14.76
C THR A 410 15.22 -4.48 14.82
N ASP A 411 16.22 -4.10 14.02
CA ASP A 411 17.55 -4.71 14.03
C ASP A 411 18.27 -4.55 15.40
N TYR A 412 17.97 -3.47 16.16
CA TYR A 412 18.61 -3.20 17.44
C TYR A 412 17.83 -3.65 18.67
N VAL A 413 16.50 -3.49 18.66
CA VAL A 413 15.67 -3.70 19.85
C VAL A 413 14.58 -4.78 19.66
N GLY A 414 14.48 -5.37 18.47
CA GLY A 414 13.46 -6.37 18.12
C GLY A 414 12.10 -5.76 17.79
N PHE A 415 11.19 -6.60 17.26
CA PHE A 415 9.89 -6.17 16.76
C PHE A 415 9.00 -5.53 17.82
N ARG A 416 8.89 -6.16 19.00
CA ARG A 416 7.98 -5.69 20.06
C ARG A 416 8.29 -4.25 20.51
N MET A 417 9.58 -3.95 20.66
CA MET A 417 10.00 -2.58 21.02
C MET A 417 9.87 -1.61 19.86
N ALA A 418 10.13 -2.05 18.62
CA ALA A 418 9.97 -1.21 17.44
C ALA A 418 8.52 -0.77 17.22
N PHE A 419 7.50 -1.53 17.67
CA PHE A 419 6.09 -1.15 17.59
C PHE A 419 5.74 0.15 18.34
N PHE A 420 6.58 0.61 19.28
CA PHE A 420 6.38 1.93 19.91
C PHE A 420 6.42 3.07 18.89
N ILE A 421 7.12 2.92 17.75
CA ILE A 421 7.08 3.89 16.65
C ILE A 421 5.65 4.04 16.11
N LEU A 422 4.93 2.92 15.97
CA LEU A 422 3.53 2.95 15.50
C LEU A 422 2.62 3.63 16.51
N ILE A 423 2.84 3.40 17.81
CA ILE A 423 2.09 4.09 18.87
C ILE A 423 2.27 5.60 18.76
N LEU A 424 3.48 6.09 18.51
CA LEU A 424 3.73 7.51 18.28
C LEU A 424 3.02 8.03 17.03
N CYS A 425 3.03 7.26 15.92
CA CYS A 425 2.32 7.61 14.70
C CYS A 425 0.81 7.74 14.94
N TYR A 426 0.18 6.74 15.56
CA TYR A 426 -1.26 6.79 15.84
C TYR A 426 -1.62 7.78 16.93
N GLY A 427 -0.72 8.04 17.89
CA GLY A 427 -0.83 9.12 18.86
C GLY A 427 -0.91 10.50 18.20
N TYR A 428 -0.10 10.72 17.15
CA TYR A 428 -0.19 11.95 16.37
C TYR A 428 -1.54 12.06 15.61
N ILE A 429 -2.05 10.96 15.05
CA ILE A 429 -3.35 10.95 14.37
C ILE A 429 -4.48 11.25 15.35
N LEU A 430 -4.41 10.69 16.56
CA LEU A 430 -5.33 11.00 17.65
C LEU A 430 -5.30 12.50 18.02
N PHE A 431 -4.12 13.08 18.15
CA PHE A 431 -3.92 14.51 18.36
C PHE A 431 -4.54 15.34 17.24
N PHE A 432 -4.33 14.98 15.97
CA PHE A 432 -4.92 15.68 14.82
C PHE A 432 -6.46 15.63 14.85
N GLY A 433 -7.05 14.48 15.19
CA GLY A 433 -8.48 14.33 15.38
C GLY A 433 -9.01 15.25 16.49
N PHE A 434 -8.32 15.31 17.64
CA PHE A 434 -8.67 16.22 18.75
C PHE A 434 -8.58 17.69 18.33
N TYR A 435 -7.51 18.08 17.63
CA TYR A 435 -7.34 19.43 17.10
C TYR A 435 -8.50 19.86 16.19
N LYS A 436 -8.99 18.94 15.32
CA LYS A 436 -10.10 19.21 14.39
C LYS A 436 -11.48 19.20 15.06
N THR A 437 -11.62 18.53 16.20
CA THR A 437 -12.90 18.52 16.98
C THR A 437 -13.11 19.84 17.72
N ASN A 438 -12.04 20.54 18.09
CA ASN A 438 -12.07 21.77 18.86
C ASN A 438 -12.05 23.06 18.01
N ARG A 439 -12.11 22.91 16.69
CA ARG A 439 -12.21 24.01 15.71
C ARG A 439 -13.44 23.88 14.84
#